data_4fb1c13da344418de233dc774165c5fc
#
_entry.id   4fb1c13da344418de233dc774165c5fc
#
_cell.length_a   1.000
_cell.length_b   1.000
_cell.length_c   1.000
_cell.angle_alpha   90.00
_cell.angle_beta   90.00
_cell.angle_gamma   90.00
#
_symmetry.space_group_name_H-M   'P 1'
#
loop_
_entity.id
_entity.type
_entity.pdbx_description
1 polymer ?
#
loop_
_entity_poly.entity_id
_entity_poly.type
_entity_poly.pdbx_seq_one_letter_code
_entity_poly.pdbx_strand_id
1 'polypeptide(L)'
;MSLRNRRVVLASRPTGRPRPENFRYEEVEVTPVDDGMVLIEVDHLGIDAFIRTTLEEKSFHQGASVGGVVPALGVGRVLESRFDGLAAGDWVFGPLCSQSHATMPGFMLRKLDTTVAPPRAWLGAVGLTTGLTAYVGLTEVGHVTSGQSVVVSAAAGAVGSIAGQVARLLGASPVIGIAGGPDKCRFLVEELGFDAAIDYRNENVEARIAELLPNGVDVFFDNVGGDVLDAVLMNIHRGSRIVICGAISQYDDMGNVRGPRNYLKLAERQAVMEGFAVFHFEHAYAAAEERLSTWLANGDLVMHEHVEQGVESFPGALEILMSGGHRGKLLVKVVAD
;
A
#
# COMPACT_ATOMS: atom_id res chain seq x y z
N MET A 1 16.85 33.42 7.84
CA MET A 1 16.52 32.88 6.50
C MET A 1 15.08 32.38 6.55
N SER A 2 14.26 32.75 5.59
CA SER A 2 12.88 32.19 5.52
C SER A 2 12.95 30.70 5.27
N LEU A 3 12.08 29.92 5.91
CA LEU A 3 11.98 28.49 5.75
C LEU A 3 11.51 28.18 4.31
N ARG A 4 12.18 27.25 3.62
CA ARG A 4 11.89 26.91 2.22
C ARG A 4 11.23 25.54 2.15
N ASN A 5 10.18 25.45 1.35
CA ASN A 5 9.52 24.20 1.04
C ASN A 5 10.00 23.67 -0.31
N ARG A 6 10.66 22.52 -0.30
CA ARG A 6 11.06 21.75 -1.48
C ARG A 6 9.93 20.78 -1.83
N ARG A 7 9.46 20.79 -3.08
CA ARG A 7 8.29 20.01 -3.46
C ARG A 7 8.37 19.48 -4.89
N VAL A 8 7.65 18.39 -5.14
CA VAL A 8 7.47 17.81 -6.47
C VAL A 8 6.04 18.07 -6.93
N VAL A 9 5.89 18.71 -8.08
CA VAL A 9 4.61 19.05 -8.68
C VAL A 9 4.37 18.24 -9.94
N LEU A 10 3.11 18.00 -10.28
CA LEU A 10 2.73 17.38 -11.55
C LEU A 10 2.92 18.38 -12.70
N ALA A 11 3.90 18.18 -13.57
CA ALA A 11 4.17 19.05 -14.71
C ALA A 11 3.26 18.74 -15.89
N SER A 12 2.97 17.45 -16.11
CA SER A 12 2.05 16.97 -17.15
C SER A 12 1.46 15.63 -16.76
N ARG A 13 0.25 15.32 -17.23
CA ARG A 13 -0.36 14.00 -16.99
C ARG A 13 0.37 12.92 -17.76
N PRO A 14 0.70 11.79 -17.14
CA PRO A 14 1.32 10.68 -17.84
C PRO A 14 0.31 10.01 -18.79
N THR A 15 0.80 9.59 -19.94
CA THR A 15 0.13 8.61 -20.81
C THR A 15 0.77 7.25 -20.54
N GLY A 16 0.04 6.36 -19.88
CA GLY A 16 0.60 5.10 -19.41
C GLY A 16 1.41 5.26 -18.12
N ARG A 17 2.56 4.59 -18.04
CA ARG A 17 3.43 4.62 -16.87
C ARG A 17 4.01 6.01 -16.62
N PRO A 18 3.96 6.55 -15.37
CA PRO A 18 4.58 7.82 -15.04
C PRO A 18 6.09 7.79 -15.30
N ARG A 19 6.62 8.92 -15.78
CA ARG A 19 8.05 9.12 -16.05
C ARG A 19 8.54 10.41 -15.38
N PRO A 20 9.85 10.56 -15.13
CA PRO A 20 10.40 11.74 -14.47
C PRO A 20 9.97 13.08 -15.10
N GLU A 21 9.83 13.14 -16.45
CA GLU A 21 9.39 14.35 -17.16
C GLU A 21 7.95 14.76 -16.87
N ASN A 22 7.13 13.90 -16.31
CA ASN A 22 5.78 14.25 -15.86
C ASN A 22 5.78 15.10 -14.57
N PHE A 23 6.93 15.26 -13.94
CA PHE A 23 7.08 15.94 -12.67
C PHE A 23 8.09 17.08 -12.76
N ARG A 24 7.95 18.05 -11.86
CA ARG A 24 8.90 19.16 -11.73
C ARG A 24 9.21 19.39 -10.24
N TYR A 25 10.47 19.53 -9.93
CA TYR A 25 10.94 19.95 -8.61
C TYR A 25 10.87 21.47 -8.49
N GLU A 26 10.41 21.97 -7.35
CA GLU A 26 10.32 23.39 -7.04
C GLU A 26 10.76 23.66 -5.61
N GLU A 27 11.25 24.88 -5.39
CA GLU A 27 11.53 25.40 -4.06
C GLU A 27 10.78 26.73 -3.87
N VAL A 28 9.88 26.77 -2.88
CA VAL A 28 9.03 27.92 -2.60
C VAL A 28 9.13 28.34 -1.12
N GLU A 29 8.58 29.48 -0.76
CA GLU A 29 8.44 29.84 0.64
C GLU A 29 7.37 28.97 1.31
N VAL A 30 7.59 28.68 2.61
CA VAL A 30 6.59 27.96 3.40
C VAL A 30 5.36 28.85 3.58
N THR A 31 4.17 28.28 3.40
CA THR A 31 2.90 28.97 3.64
C THR A 31 2.76 29.31 5.12
N PRO A 32 2.36 30.55 5.48
CA PRO A 32 2.10 30.92 6.87
C PRO A 32 1.03 30.04 7.53
N VAL A 33 1.11 29.95 8.86
CA VAL A 33 0.13 29.17 9.64
C VAL A 33 -1.00 30.10 10.06
N ASP A 34 -2.17 29.90 9.47
CA ASP A 34 -3.43 30.58 9.85
C ASP A 34 -4.18 29.79 10.93
N ASP A 35 -5.28 30.36 11.44
CA ASP A 35 -6.13 29.71 12.45
C ASP A 35 -6.65 28.37 11.91
N GLY A 36 -6.56 27.34 12.73
CA GLY A 36 -6.94 25.96 12.37
C GLY A 36 -5.91 25.20 11.54
N MET A 37 -4.79 25.85 11.18
CA MET A 37 -3.72 25.25 10.37
C MET A 37 -2.57 24.74 11.24
N VAL A 38 -1.79 23.82 10.66
CA VAL A 38 -0.60 23.22 11.25
C VAL A 38 0.52 23.19 10.21
N LEU A 39 1.72 23.60 10.60
CA LEU A 39 2.93 23.45 9.81
C LEU A 39 3.67 22.20 10.25
N ILE A 40 3.96 21.33 9.29
CA ILE A 40 4.61 20.04 9.50
C ILE A 40 5.94 20.01 8.70
N GLU A 41 7.03 19.60 9.35
CA GLU A 41 8.21 19.11 8.68
C GLU A 41 7.99 17.64 8.31
N VAL A 42 7.99 17.36 7.02
CA VAL A 42 7.71 16.01 6.51
C VAL A 42 8.96 15.14 6.65
N ASP A 43 8.84 14.04 7.34
CA ASP A 43 9.95 13.10 7.58
C ASP A 43 9.99 12.01 6.49
N HIS A 44 8.89 11.25 6.35
CA HIS A 44 8.78 10.21 5.32
C HIS A 44 7.46 10.31 4.56
N LEU A 45 7.52 9.96 3.28
CA LEU A 45 6.36 9.79 2.40
C LEU A 45 6.22 8.33 2.00
N GLY A 46 4.99 7.81 2.02
CA GLY A 46 4.65 6.52 1.45
C GLY A 46 4.53 6.61 -0.07
N ILE A 47 5.16 5.69 -0.78
CA ILE A 47 4.96 5.53 -2.22
C ILE A 47 3.97 4.38 -2.41
N ASP A 48 2.75 4.73 -2.77
CA ASP A 48 1.61 3.83 -2.87
C ASP A 48 1.05 3.79 -4.29
N ALA A 49 0.51 2.64 -4.70
CA ALA A 49 0.00 2.44 -6.06
C ALA A 49 -1.17 3.40 -6.40
N PHE A 50 -1.96 3.82 -5.40
CA PHE A 50 -3.04 4.78 -5.62
C PHE A 50 -2.54 6.13 -6.16
N ILE A 51 -1.28 6.52 -5.87
CA ILE A 51 -0.69 7.76 -6.40
C ILE A 51 -0.80 7.80 -7.92
N ARG A 52 -0.57 6.66 -8.59
CA ARG A 52 -0.71 6.58 -10.06
C ARG A 52 -2.12 6.98 -10.51
N THR A 53 -3.15 6.54 -9.80
CA THR A 53 -4.54 6.88 -10.15
C THR A 53 -4.85 8.36 -9.95
N THR A 54 -4.20 9.05 -9.00
CA THR A 54 -4.40 10.50 -8.78
C THR A 54 -3.81 11.36 -9.90
N LEU A 55 -2.95 10.81 -10.76
CA LEU A 55 -2.35 11.55 -11.88
C LEU A 55 -3.28 11.64 -13.09
N GLU A 56 -4.42 10.92 -13.09
CA GLU A 56 -5.44 11.00 -14.14
C GLU A 56 -6.36 12.21 -13.94
N GLU A 57 -7.00 12.66 -15.02
CA GLU A 57 -7.98 13.75 -14.98
C GLU A 57 -9.25 13.29 -14.23
N LYS A 58 -9.71 12.08 -14.55
CA LYS A 58 -10.83 11.42 -13.89
C LYS A 58 -10.28 10.29 -13.03
N SER A 59 -10.09 10.56 -11.77
CA SER A 59 -9.51 9.62 -10.82
C SER A 59 -10.56 9.01 -9.91
N PHE A 60 -10.35 7.75 -9.52
CA PHE A 60 -11.08 7.12 -8.41
C PHE A 60 -10.81 7.84 -7.08
N HIS A 61 -9.59 8.35 -6.91
CA HIS A 61 -9.20 9.27 -5.84
C HIS A 61 -9.22 10.70 -6.38
N GLN A 62 -9.26 11.69 -5.51
CA GLN A 62 -9.17 13.10 -5.94
C GLN A 62 -7.90 13.31 -6.79
N GLY A 63 -8.08 13.73 -8.04
CA GLY A 63 -6.98 13.90 -8.99
C GLY A 63 -6.09 15.08 -8.66
N ALA A 64 -4.78 14.94 -8.87
CA ALA A 64 -3.82 16.03 -8.82
C ALA A 64 -4.07 17.02 -9.96
N SER A 65 -3.98 18.32 -9.68
CA SER A 65 -3.99 19.34 -10.71
C SER A 65 -2.60 19.46 -11.35
N VAL A 66 -2.53 19.72 -12.66
CA VAL A 66 -1.26 20.11 -13.29
C VAL A 66 -0.76 21.41 -12.65
N GLY A 67 0.51 21.42 -12.22
CA GLY A 67 1.11 22.47 -11.40
C GLY A 67 0.91 22.28 -9.88
N GLY A 68 0.03 21.36 -9.45
CA GLY A 68 -0.18 21.03 -8.03
C GLY A 68 0.85 20.04 -7.49
N VAL A 69 1.05 20.05 -6.16
CA VAL A 69 1.92 19.10 -5.46
C VAL A 69 1.34 17.70 -5.59
N VAL A 70 2.18 16.71 -5.89
CA VAL A 70 1.70 15.32 -6.08
C VAL A 70 1.20 14.75 -4.76
N PRO A 71 -0.02 14.18 -4.72
CA PRO A 71 -0.56 13.58 -3.51
C PRO A 71 0.28 12.43 -2.98
N ALA A 72 0.51 12.42 -1.67
CA ALA A 72 1.12 11.30 -0.96
C ALA A 72 0.71 11.34 0.51
N LEU A 73 0.59 10.18 1.14
CA LEU A 73 0.49 10.09 2.59
C LEU A 73 1.88 10.15 3.20
N GLY A 74 1.99 10.80 4.33
CA GLY A 74 3.27 11.00 4.99
C GLY A 74 3.16 11.00 6.50
N VAL A 75 4.31 10.89 7.14
CA VAL A 75 4.52 11.19 8.56
C VAL A 75 5.48 12.35 8.70
N GLY A 76 5.26 13.15 9.71
CA GLY A 76 6.10 14.33 9.95
C GLY A 76 5.95 14.86 11.36
N ARG A 77 6.74 15.86 11.67
CA ARG A 77 6.78 16.51 12.98
C ARG A 77 6.15 17.90 12.88
N VAL A 78 5.25 18.20 13.79
CA VAL A 78 4.64 19.53 13.91
C VAL A 78 5.70 20.55 14.31
N LEU A 79 5.87 21.60 13.51
CA LEU A 79 6.73 22.75 13.80
C LEU A 79 5.95 23.87 14.48
N GLU A 80 4.75 24.19 13.96
CA GLU A 80 3.84 25.20 14.50
C GLU A 80 2.39 24.70 14.35
N SER A 81 1.53 24.98 15.34
CA SER A 81 0.11 24.63 15.31
C SER A 81 -0.75 25.79 15.80
N ARG A 82 -1.81 26.07 15.04
CA ARG A 82 -2.97 26.89 15.48
C ARG A 82 -4.25 26.06 15.44
N PHE A 83 -4.12 24.76 15.70
CA PHE A 83 -5.22 23.82 15.78
C PHE A 83 -5.23 23.13 17.15
N ASP A 84 -6.38 23.10 17.81
CA ASP A 84 -6.52 22.46 19.11
C ASP A 84 -6.24 20.95 19.03
N GLY A 85 -5.46 20.43 19.99
CA GLY A 85 -5.12 19.01 20.06
C GLY A 85 -3.79 18.62 19.38
N LEU A 86 -3.14 19.55 18.66
CA LEU A 86 -1.82 19.37 18.10
C LEU A 86 -0.85 20.47 18.59
N ALA A 87 0.37 20.08 18.95
CA ALA A 87 1.41 21.01 19.44
C ALA A 87 2.74 20.77 18.72
N ALA A 88 3.60 21.77 18.74
CA ALA A 88 4.97 21.65 18.21
C ALA A 88 5.71 20.46 18.88
N GLY A 89 6.33 19.63 18.06
CA GLY A 89 7.01 18.40 18.46
C GLY A 89 6.16 17.14 18.34
N ASP A 90 4.84 17.22 18.18
CA ASP A 90 3.99 16.07 17.94
C ASP A 90 4.31 15.41 16.59
N TRP A 91 4.26 14.08 16.55
CA TRP A 91 4.28 13.33 15.32
C TRP A 91 2.87 13.16 14.76
N VAL A 92 2.74 13.35 13.46
CA VAL A 92 1.44 13.28 12.76
C VAL A 92 1.54 12.43 11.49
N PHE A 93 0.42 11.82 11.14
CA PHE A 93 0.18 11.19 9.86
C PHE A 93 -0.91 11.96 9.11
N GLY A 94 -0.77 12.08 7.79
CA GLY A 94 -1.78 12.74 6.96
C GLY A 94 -1.41 12.81 5.47
N PRO A 95 -2.23 13.50 4.65
CA PRO A 95 -1.99 13.70 3.22
C PRO A 95 -0.98 14.84 3.00
N LEU A 96 0.28 14.61 3.44
CA LEU A 96 1.33 15.62 3.47
C LEU A 96 1.85 16.01 2.09
N CYS A 97 1.53 15.23 1.06
CA CYS A 97 1.96 15.40 -0.34
C CYS A 97 3.49 15.35 -0.51
N SER A 98 3.97 15.37 -1.75
CA SER A 98 5.39 15.26 -2.10
C SER A 98 6.15 16.57 -1.84
N GLN A 99 6.36 16.91 -0.57
CA GLN A 99 6.99 18.17 -0.16
C GLN A 99 7.73 18.04 1.18
N SER A 100 8.67 18.95 1.45
CA SER A 100 9.45 18.96 2.68
C SER A 100 8.70 19.61 3.86
N HIS A 101 7.81 20.54 3.59
CA HIS A 101 6.99 21.22 4.59
C HIS A 101 5.56 21.31 4.12
N ALA A 102 4.63 20.90 4.95
CA ALA A 102 3.19 20.98 4.66
C ALA A 102 2.51 21.92 5.64
N THR A 103 1.79 22.94 5.14
CA THR A 103 0.86 23.75 5.95
C THR A 103 -0.55 23.33 5.56
N MET A 104 -1.32 22.77 6.51
CA MET A 104 -2.62 22.20 6.22
C MET A 104 -3.57 22.24 7.42
N PRO A 105 -4.89 22.06 7.20
CA PRO A 105 -5.87 22.01 8.29
C PRO A 105 -5.57 20.88 9.27
N GLY A 106 -5.56 21.19 10.56
CA GLY A 106 -5.25 20.22 11.61
C GLY A 106 -6.20 19.04 11.69
N PHE A 107 -7.47 19.20 11.29
CA PHE A 107 -8.46 18.10 11.27
C PHE A 107 -8.15 17.00 10.24
N MET A 108 -7.27 17.26 9.28
CA MET A 108 -6.80 16.28 8.30
C MET A 108 -5.62 15.44 8.82
N LEU A 109 -5.12 15.78 10.00
CA LEU A 109 -3.96 15.14 10.60
C LEU A 109 -4.38 14.23 11.75
N ARG A 110 -3.74 13.07 11.81
CA ARG A 110 -3.84 12.16 12.94
C ARG A 110 -2.57 12.26 13.79
N LYS A 111 -2.71 12.61 15.06
CA LYS A 111 -1.62 12.51 16.04
C LYS A 111 -1.21 11.06 16.22
N LEU A 112 0.10 10.79 16.18
CA LEU A 112 0.66 9.47 16.34
C LEU A 112 1.14 9.24 17.77
N ASP A 113 0.84 8.06 18.30
CA ASP A 113 1.46 7.57 19.52
C ASP A 113 2.76 6.83 19.17
N THR A 114 3.88 7.51 19.36
CA THR A 114 5.21 6.95 19.06
C THR A 114 5.70 5.93 20.08
N THR A 115 4.97 5.73 21.18
CA THR A 115 5.25 4.66 22.16
C THR A 115 4.71 3.31 21.67
N VAL A 116 3.68 3.33 20.81
CA VAL A 116 3.06 2.14 20.22
C VAL A 116 3.87 1.62 19.04
N ALA A 117 4.32 2.52 18.15
CA ALA A 117 5.13 2.17 17.00
C ALA A 117 5.96 3.38 16.52
N PRO A 118 7.14 3.17 15.91
CA PRO A 118 7.92 4.25 15.33
C PRO A 118 7.14 4.96 14.20
N PRO A 119 7.32 6.28 13.98
CA PRO A 119 6.49 7.07 13.06
C PRO A 119 6.35 6.45 11.67
N ARG A 120 7.42 5.94 11.07
CA ARG A 120 7.36 5.32 9.72
C ARG A 120 6.57 4.01 9.66
N ALA A 121 6.39 3.29 10.78
CA ALA A 121 5.53 2.11 10.82
C ALA A 121 4.06 2.45 10.52
N TRP A 122 3.65 3.70 10.75
CA TRP A 122 2.32 4.22 10.40
C TRP A 122 2.13 4.47 8.89
N LEU A 123 3.19 4.34 8.10
CA LEU A 123 3.11 4.23 6.63
C LEU A 123 3.17 2.77 6.14
N GLY A 124 3.55 1.85 7.01
CA GLY A 124 3.78 0.43 6.72
C GLY A 124 2.92 -0.50 7.57
N ALA A 125 3.56 -1.24 8.49
CA ALA A 125 2.94 -2.36 9.22
C ALA A 125 1.68 -1.98 10.03
N VAL A 126 1.59 -0.76 10.55
CA VAL A 126 0.42 -0.23 11.29
C VAL A 126 -0.36 0.79 10.44
N GLY A 127 0.12 1.06 9.21
CA GLY A 127 -0.39 2.13 8.36
C GLY A 127 -1.69 1.80 7.67
N LEU A 128 -2.48 2.86 7.44
CA LEU A 128 -3.80 2.80 6.82
C LEU A 128 -3.80 2.06 5.47
N THR A 129 -2.93 2.47 4.56
CA THR A 129 -2.85 1.92 3.18
C THR A 129 -2.05 0.63 3.07
N THR A 130 -1.54 0.09 4.18
CA THR A 130 -0.69 -1.10 4.17
C THR A 130 -1.15 -2.12 5.21
N GLY A 131 -0.76 -1.97 6.48
CA GLY A 131 -1.07 -2.94 7.53
C GLY A 131 -2.55 -3.05 7.82
N LEU A 132 -3.25 -1.93 8.02
CA LEU A 132 -4.70 -1.93 8.23
C LEU A 132 -5.45 -2.49 7.01
N THR A 133 -5.04 -2.14 5.80
CA THR A 133 -5.61 -2.70 4.57
C THR A 133 -5.44 -4.22 4.51
N ALA A 134 -4.24 -4.73 4.83
CA ALA A 134 -3.98 -6.16 4.85
C ALA A 134 -4.83 -6.88 5.91
N TYR A 135 -4.86 -6.34 7.14
CA TYR A 135 -5.60 -6.93 8.24
C TYR A 135 -7.12 -6.96 7.98
N VAL A 136 -7.70 -5.80 7.64
CA VAL A 136 -9.13 -5.66 7.34
C VAL A 136 -9.53 -6.54 6.16
N GLY A 137 -8.73 -6.53 5.09
CA GLY A 137 -9.02 -7.36 3.92
C GLY A 137 -9.03 -8.86 4.23
N LEU A 138 -8.19 -9.32 5.17
CA LEU A 138 -8.18 -10.74 5.59
C LEU A 138 -9.29 -11.08 6.60
N THR A 139 -9.60 -10.18 7.55
CA THR A 139 -10.55 -10.46 8.63
C THR A 139 -11.98 -10.12 8.26
N GLU A 140 -12.23 -8.91 7.75
CA GLU A 140 -13.58 -8.39 7.51
C GLU A 140 -14.14 -8.80 6.14
N VAL A 141 -13.25 -8.99 5.15
CA VAL A 141 -13.64 -9.31 3.77
C VAL A 141 -13.33 -10.76 3.42
N GLY A 142 -12.10 -11.20 3.70
CA GLY A 142 -11.65 -12.57 3.47
C GLY A 142 -12.21 -13.58 4.45
N HIS A 143 -12.56 -13.13 5.67
CA HIS A 143 -13.01 -13.97 6.77
C HIS A 143 -12.08 -15.16 7.01
N VAL A 144 -10.77 -14.91 6.96
CA VAL A 144 -9.75 -15.95 7.11
C VAL A 144 -9.88 -16.64 8.46
N THR A 145 -9.87 -17.96 8.43
CA THR A 145 -9.89 -18.83 9.61
C THR A 145 -8.71 -19.78 9.60
N SER A 146 -8.39 -20.33 10.78
CA SER A 146 -7.28 -21.29 10.94
C SER A 146 -7.44 -22.51 10.01
N GLY A 147 -6.32 -22.91 9.39
CA GLY A 147 -6.23 -24.05 8.49
C GLY A 147 -6.64 -23.78 7.04
N GLN A 148 -7.15 -22.59 6.73
CA GLN A 148 -7.46 -22.22 5.34
C GLN A 148 -6.20 -21.88 4.55
N SER A 149 -6.18 -22.25 3.27
CA SER A 149 -5.17 -21.83 2.32
C SER A 149 -5.38 -20.36 1.91
N VAL A 150 -4.31 -19.58 1.88
CA VAL A 150 -4.34 -18.18 1.44
C VAL A 150 -3.33 -17.98 0.32
N VAL A 151 -3.80 -17.41 -0.80
CA VAL A 151 -2.94 -16.96 -1.90
C VAL A 151 -2.90 -15.43 -1.88
N VAL A 152 -1.72 -14.84 -2.04
CA VAL A 152 -1.53 -13.38 -2.05
C VAL A 152 -0.83 -12.96 -3.33
N SER A 153 -1.42 -12.08 -4.11
CA SER A 153 -0.76 -11.49 -5.29
C SER A 153 0.05 -10.24 -4.92
N ALA A 154 1.07 -9.90 -5.72
CA ALA A 154 2.10 -8.90 -5.39
C ALA A 154 2.63 -9.07 -3.97
N ALA A 155 2.85 -10.32 -3.57
CA ALA A 155 3.16 -10.73 -2.21
C ALA A 155 4.44 -10.09 -1.64
N ALA A 156 5.40 -9.72 -2.49
CA ALA A 156 6.63 -9.04 -2.08
C ALA A 156 6.51 -7.51 -1.98
N GLY A 157 5.33 -6.93 -2.27
CA GLY A 157 5.04 -5.50 -2.13
C GLY A 157 4.60 -5.12 -0.72
N ALA A 158 4.24 -3.85 -0.51
CA ALA A 158 3.90 -3.31 0.80
C ALA A 158 2.74 -4.08 1.47
N VAL A 159 1.56 -4.07 0.87
CA VAL A 159 0.36 -4.74 1.41
C VAL A 159 0.52 -6.25 1.40
N GLY A 160 1.02 -6.82 0.28
CA GLY A 160 1.13 -8.27 0.12
C GLY A 160 2.07 -8.93 1.12
N SER A 161 3.21 -8.29 1.44
CA SER A 161 4.16 -8.83 2.42
C SER A 161 3.60 -8.86 3.84
N ILE A 162 2.77 -7.89 4.20
CA ILE A 162 2.06 -7.87 5.48
C ILE A 162 0.89 -8.86 5.45
N ALA A 163 0.12 -8.91 4.35
CA ALA A 163 -1.06 -9.79 4.24
C ALA A 163 -0.70 -11.27 4.43
N GLY A 164 0.39 -11.74 3.82
CA GLY A 164 0.80 -13.13 4.00
C GLY A 164 1.22 -13.47 5.43
N GLN A 165 1.98 -12.57 6.08
CA GLN A 165 2.37 -12.75 7.48
C GLN A 165 1.13 -12.71 8.39
N VAL A 166 0.24 -11.74 8.20
CA VAL A 166 -1.02 -11.64 8.96
C VAL A 166 -1.88 -12.88 8.76
N ALA A 167 -2.01 -13.41 7.53
CA ALA A 167 -2.74 -14.64 7.27
C ALA A 167 -2.19 -15.81 8.12
N ARG A 168 -0.86 -15.96 8.19
CA ARG A 168 -0.22 -16.97 9.05
C ARG A 168 -0.49 -16.74 10.53
N LEU A 169 -0.40 -15.50 11.00
CA LEU A 169 -0.69 -15.12 12.40
C LEU A 169 -2.17 -15.32 12.76
N LEU A 170 -3.07 -15.35 11.77
CA LEU A 170 -4.47 -15.75 11.93
C LEU A 170 -4.67 -17.27 11.87
N GLY A 171 -3.59 -18.04 11.62
CA GLY A 171 -3.60 -19.49 11.58
C GLY A 171 -3.86 -20.10 10.19
N ALA A 172 -3.83 -19.30 9.12
CA ALA A 172 -3.93 -19.82 7.75
C ALA A 172 -2.71 -20.70 7.41
N SER A 173 -2.97 -21.78 6.70
CA SER A 173 -1.93 -22.69 6.18
C SER A 173 -2.52 -23.60 5.09
N PRO A 174 -1.86 -23.71 3.91
CA PRO A 174 -0.65 -22.99 3.54
C PRO A 174 -0.91 -21.55 3.07
N VAL A 175 0.11 -20.68 3.17
CA VAL A 175 0.11 -19.32 2.62
C VAL A 175 1.09 -19.26 1.44
N ILE A 176 0.56 -18.94 0.25
CA ILE A 176 1.30 -18.93 -1.01
C ILE A 176 1.40 -17.48 -1.52
N GLY A 177 2.61 -17.06 -1.87
CA GLY A 177 2.84 -15.74 -2.44
C GLY A 177 3.05 -15.77 -3.95
N ILE A 178 2.45 -14.84 -4.71
CA ILE A 178 2.74 -14.63 -6.13
C ILE A 178 3.58 -13.36 -6.26
N ALA A 179 4.80 -13.47 -6.80
CA ALA A 179 5.73 -12.38 -6.97
C ALA A 179 6.51 -12.49 -8.29
N GLY A 180 7.27 -11.47 -8.67
CA GLY A 180 8.02 -11.46 -9.93
C GLY A 180 9.52 -11.61 -9.72
N GLY A 181 10.06 -12.73 -10.13
CA GLY A 181 11.49 -13.08 -10.10
C GLY A 181 11.90 -13.89 -8.88
N PRO A 182 12.97 -14.70 -9.03
CA PRO A 182 13.40 -15.67 -8.03
C PRO A 182 13.82 -15.03 -6.70
N ASP A 183 14.39 -13.82 -6.73
CA ASP A 183 14.82 -13.13 -5.52
C ASP A 183 13.64 -12.73 -4.62
N LYS A 184 12.52 -12.31 -5.23
CA LYS A 184 11.29 -12.01 -4.49
C LYS A 184 10.64 -13.28 -3.96
N CYS A 185 10.66 -14.37 -4.71
CA CYS A 185 10.15 -15.66 -4.25
C CYS A 185 10.98 -16.18 -3.05
N ARG A 186 12.30 -16.10 -3.10
CA ARG A 186 13.14 -16.42 -1.94
C ARG A 186 12.84 -15.55 -0.73
N PHE A 187 12.75 -14.24 -0.92
CA PHE A 187 12.37 -13.30 0.13
C PHE A 187 11.05 -13.67 0.83
N LEU A 188 10.04 -14.09 0.08
CA LEU A 188 8.77 -14.53 0.67
C LEU A 188 8.93 -15.75 1.56
N VAL A 189 9.66 -16.76 1.09
CA VAL A 189 9.78 -18.03 1.81
C VAL A 189 10.79 -17.92 2.97
N GLU A 190 11.97 -17.37 2.72
CA GLU A 190 13.09 -17.39 3.67
C GLU A 190 13.01 -16.27 4.72
N GLU A 191 12.48 -15.09 4.35
CA GLU A 191 12.45 -13.95 5.25
C GLU A 191 11.04 -13.67 5.83
N LEU A 192 9.94 -13.94 5.06
CA LEU A 192 8.58 -13.65 5.50
C LEU A 192 7.78 -14.90 5.90
N GLY A 193 8.37 -16.11 5.76
CA GLY A 193 7.78 -17.35 6.22
C GLY A 193 6.56 -17.82 5.42
N PHE A 194 6.40 -17.43 4.15
CA PHE A 194 5.41 -18.05 3.27
C PHE A 194 5.75 -19.54 3.04
N ASP A 195 4.74 -20.38 2.90
CA ASP A 195 4.95 -21.81 2.70
C ASP A 195 5.50 -22.13 1.29
N ALA A 196 5.12 -21.32 0.29
CA ALA A 196 5.68 -21.37 -1.06
C ALA A 196 5.50 -20.01 -1.76
N ALA A 197 6.23 -19.85 -2.87
CA ALA A 197 6.10 -18.69 -3.74
C ALA A 197 6.05 -19.12 -5.21
N ILE A 198 5.31 -18.35 -6.02
CA ILE A 198 5.15 -18.54 -7.47
C ILE A 198 5.75 -17.34 -8.19
N ASP A 199 6.72 -17.59 -9.07
CA ASP A 199 7.30 -16.57 -9.94
C ASP A 199 6.46 -16.39 -11.20
N TYR A 200 5.53 -15.44 -11.21
CA TYR A 200 4.64 -15.21 -12.34
C TYR A 200 5.36 -14.84 -13.65
N ARG A 201 6.65 -14.49 -13.60
CA ARG A 201 7.45 -14.16 -14.80
C ARG A 201 7.97 -15.41 -15.50
N ASN A 202 8.22 -16.48 -14.77
CA ASN A 202 8.87 -17.68 -15.25
C ASN A 202 8.04 -18.95 -15.11
N GLU A 203 6.95 -18.92 -14.33
CA GLU A 203 6.08 -20.06 -14.07
C GLU A 203 4.65 -19.79 -14.57
N ASN A 204 3.93 -20.86 -14.90
CA ASN A 204 2.50 -20.79 -15.17
C ASN A 204 1.75 -20.77 -13.82
N VAL A 205 1.19 -19.61 -13.47
CA VAL A 205 0.54 -19.36 -12.17
C VAL A 205 -0.60 -20.37 -11.92
N GLU A 206 -1.46 -20.61 -12.92
CA GLU A 206 -2.60 -21.55 -12.83
C GLU A 206 -2.12 -22.96 -12.49
N ALA A 207 -1.15 -23.49 -13.24
CA ALA A 207 -0.62 -24.82 -13.04
C ALA A 207 0.09 -24.96 -11.68
N ARG A 208 0.87 -23.95 -11.27
CA ARG A 208 1.58 -23.97 -9.98
C ARG A 208 0.62 -23.92 -8.79
N ILE A 209 -0.49 -23.16 -8.89
CA ILE A 209 -1.51 -23.17 -7.84
C ILE A 209 -2.14 -24.57 -7.74
N ALA A 210 -2.49 -25.20 -8.88
CA ALA A 210 -3.07 -26.55 -8.88
C ALA A 210 -2.13 -27.59 -8.24
N GLU A 211 -0.82 -27.46 -8.43
CA GLU A 211 0.18 -28.35 -7.80
C GLU A 211 0.29 -28.11 -6.29
N LEU A 212 0.37 -26.84 -5.86
CA LEU A 212 0.56 -26.45 -4.47
C LEU A 212 -0.70 -26.62 -3.63
N LEU A 213 -1.87 -26.40 -4.25
CA LEU A 213 -3.19 -26.43 -3.61
C LEU A 213 -4.15 -27.37 -4.38
N PRO A 214 -3.94 -28.68 -4.33
CA PRO A 214 -4.75 -29.65 -5.11
C PRO A 214 -6.23 -29.63 -4.72
N ASN A 215 -6.58 -29.14 -3.54
CA ASN A 215 -7.96 -28.97 -3.08
C ASN A 215 -8.56 -27.60 -3.44
N GLY A 216 -7.76 -26.71 -4.06
CA GLY A 216 -8.15 -25.36 -4.42
C GLY A 216 -7.80 -24.32 -3.36
N VAL A 217 -8.08 -23.05 -3.69
CA VAL A 217 -7.77 -21.87 -2.90
C VAL A 217 -8.96 -21.49 -2.03
N ASP A 218 -8.80 -21.37 -0.71
CA ASP A 218 -9.86 -20.88 0.19
C ASP A 218 -10.01 -19.36 0.08
N VAL A 219 -8.92 -18.62 0.24
CA VAL A 219 -8.92 -17.16 0.18
C VAL A 219 -7.83 -16.66 -0.76
N PHE A 220 -8.20 -15.78 -1.66
CA PHE A 220 -7.26 -15.05 -2.53
C PHE A 220 -7.28 -13.57 -2.19
N PHE A 221 -6.14 -13.03 -1.75
CA PHE A 221 -5.94 -11.61 -1.51
C PHE A 221 -5.29 -10.97 -2.74
N ASP A 222 -6.09 -10.24 -3.53
CA ASP A 222 -5.66 -9.73 -4.83
C ASP A 222 -5.30 -8.25 -4.80
N ASN A 223 -4.03 -7.96 -5.14
CA ASN A 223 -3.48 -6.62 -5.34
C ASN A 223 -3.23 -6.31 -6.84
N VAL A 224 -3.42 -7.28 -7.74
CA VAL A 224 -2.91 -7.21 -9.12
C VAL A 224 -4.01 -7.17 -10.16
N GLY A 225 -5.05 -7.99 -10.02
CA GLY A 225 -6.06 -8.17 -11.06
C GLY A 225 -5.54 -8.88 -12.31
N GLY A 226 -6.21 -8.68 -13.44
CA GLY A 226 -5.78 -9.16 -14.75
C GLY A 226 -5.54 -10.66 -14.85
N ASP A 227 -4.47 -11.07 -15.52
CA ASP A 227 -4.17 -12.48 -15.79
C ASP A 227 -3.85 -13.29 -14.51
N VAL A 228 -3.34 -12.64 -13.45
CA VAL A 228 -3.12 -13.30 -12.15
C VAL A 228 -4.45 -13.65 -11.50
N LEU A 229 -5.41 -12.72 -11.48
CA LEU A 229 -6.76 -12.98 -10.97
C LEU A 229 -7.42 -14.12 -11.77
N ASP A 230 -7.32 -14.08 -13.11
CA ASP A 230 -7.87 -15.11 -13.97
C ASP A 230 -7.28 -16.49 -13.69
N ALA A 231 -5.98 -16.59 -13.47
CA ALA A 231 -5.30 -17.85 -13.15
C ALA A 231 -5.75 -18.41 -11.79
N VAL A 232 -5.91 -17.55 -10.78
CA VAL A 232 -6.40 -17.99 -9.46
C VAL A 232 -7.85 -18.46 -9.53
N LEU A 233 -8.71 -17.74 -10.27
CA LEU A 233 -10.13 -18.13 -10.44
C LEU A 233 -10.31 -19.54 -11.01
N MET A 234 -9.35 -20.06 -11.77
CA MET A 234 -9.39 -21.45 -12.27
C MET A 234 -9.17 -22.49 -11.17
N ASN A 235 -8.57 -22.09 -10.06
CA ASN A 235 -8.16 -22.95 -8.95
C ASN A 235 -9.02 -22.77 -7.67
N ILE A 236 -10.11 -22.02 -7.72
CA ILE A 236 -11.00 -21.86 -6.58
C ILE A 236 -11.90 -23.10 -6.39
N HIS A 237 -12.32 -23.33 -5.16
CA HIS A 237 -13.27 -24.37 -4.82
C HIS A 237 -14.60 -23.77 -4.31
N ARG A 238 -15.50 -24.63 -3.86
CA ARG A 238 -16.81 -24.19 -3.35
C ARG A 238 -16.63 -23.36 -2.07
N GLY A 239 -17.14 -22.11 -2.10
CA GLY A 239 -17.11 -21.21 -0.95
C GLY A 239 -15.85 -20.35 -0.84
N SER A 240 -14.94 -20.43 -1.82
CA SER A 240 -13.75 -19.55 -1.85
C SER A 240 -14.11 -18.08 -1.80
N ARG A 241 -13.22 -17.27 -1.21
CA ARG A 241 -13.36 -15.82 -1.14
C ARG A 241 -12.20 -15.12 -1.86
N ILE A 242 -12.54 -14.21 -2.74
CA ILE A 242 -11.60 -13.40 -3.50
C ILE A 242 -11.72 -11.96 -3.02
N VAL A 243 -10.70 -11.48 -2.34
CA VAL A 243 -10.58 -10.14 -1.76
C VAL A 243 -9.90 -9.22 -2.77
N ILE A 244 -10.64 -8.30 -3.37
CA ILE A 244 -10.09 -7.34 -4.33
C ILE A 244 -9.61 -6.11 -3.55
N CYS A 245 -8.32 -6.07 -3.28
CA CYS A 245 -7.64 -4.96 -2.62
C CYS A 245 -7.18 -3.90 -3.62
N GLY A 246 -6.73 -4.33 -4.80
CA GLY A 246 -6.24 -3.44 -5.85
C GLY A 246 -6.07 -4.16 -7.17
N ALA A 247 -5.72 -3.40 -8.21
CA ALA A 247 -5.53 -3.91 -9.55
C ALA A 247 -4.35 -3.23 -10.25
N ILE A 248 -3.16 -3.30 -9.63
CA ILE A 248 -1.98 -2.54 -10.08
C ILE A 248 -1.62 -2.82 -11.54
N SER A 249 -1.94 -4.00 -12.08
CA SER A 249 -1.74 -4.33 -13.49
C SER A 249 -2.60 -3.49 -14.45
N GLN A 250 -3.64 -2.81 -13.95
CA GLN A 250 -4.58 -2.00 -14.73
C GLN A 250 -4.30 -0.48 -14.60
N TYR A 251 -3.47 -0.05 -13.66
CA TYR A 251 -3.32 1.38 -13.32
C TYR A 251 -2.57 2.19 -14.38
N ASP A 252 -1.79 1.55 -15.26
CA ASP A 252 -1.12 2.24 -16.36
C ASP A 252 -2.09 2.65 -17.48
N ASP A 253 -3.29 2.02 -17.56
CA ASP A 253 -4.31 2.30 -18.57
C ASP A 253 -5.73 2.17 -17.97
N MET A 254 -6.07 3.13 -17.13
CA MET A 254 -7.39 3.17 -16.45
C MET A 254 -8.56 3.36 -17.41
N GLY A 255 -8.32 3.80 -18.63
CA GLY A 255 -9.35 3.91 -19.68
C GLY A 255 -9.77 2.56 -20.27
N ASN A 256 -8.95 1.52 -20.11
CA ASN A 256 -9.14 0.19 -20.71
C ASN A 256 -9.09 -0.94 -19.66
N VAL A 257 -9.59 -0.68 -18.46
CA VAL A 257 -9.67 -1.69 -17.38
C VAL A 257 -10.45 -2.91 -17.87
N ARG A 258 -9.86 -4.10 -17.71
CA ARG A 258 -10.48 -5.37 -18.10
C ARG A 258 -10.94 -6.13 -16.85
N GLY A 259 -12.19 -6.57 -16.86
CA GLY A 259 -12.70 -7.51 -15.87
C GLY A 259 -12.12 -8.92 -16.06
N PRO A 260 -12.27 -9.81 -15.08
CA PRO A 260 -11.77 -11.16 -15.16
C PRO A 260 -12.56 -11.96 -16.21
N ARG A 261 -11.84 -12.73 -17.03
CA ARG A 261 -12.44 -13.62 -18.04
C ARG A 261 -13.11 -14.84 -17.40
N ASN A 262 -12.55 -15.30 -16.29
CA ASN A 262 -12.96 -16.53 -15.62
C ASN A 262 -14.02 -16.30 -14.50
N TYR A 263 -14.72 -15.16 -14.49
CA TYR A 263 -15.69 -14.81 -13.45
C TYR A 263 -16.84 -15.81 -13.28
N LEU A 264 -17.19 -16.59 -14.32
CA LEU A 264 -18.21 -17.63 -14.23
C LEU A 264 -17.84 -18.76 -13.27
N LYS A 265 -16.54 -18.91 -12.92
CA LYS A 265 -16.08 -19.82 -11.88
C LYS A 265 -16.66 -19.46 -10.50
N LEU A 266 -16.97 -18.19 -10.26
CA LEU A 266 -17.64 -17.76 -9.03
C LEU A 266 -19.02 -18.41 -8.90
N ALA A 267 -19.81 -18.45 -9.98
CA ALA A 267 -21.11 -19.11 -9.98
C ALA A 267 -20.96 -20.63 -9.88
N GLU A 268 -20.03 -21.24 -10.65
CA GLU A 268 -19.78 -22.69 -10.63
C GLU A 268 -19.39 -23.15 -9.21
N ARG A 269 -18.61 -22.39 -8.49
CA ARG A 269 -18.06 -22.73 -7.17
C ARG A 269 -18.81 -22.12 -6.00
N GLN A 270 -19.90 -21.38 -6.24
CA GLN A 270 -20.60 -20.64 -5.18
C GLN A 270 -19.61 -19.78 -4.35
N ALA A 271 -18.63 -19.19 -5.05
CA ALA A 271 -17.57 -18.37 -4.46
C ALA A 271 -17.98 -16.89 -4.44
N VAL A 272 -17.31 -16.09 -3.59
CA VAL A 272 -17.55 -14.64 -3.46
C VAL A 272 -16.31 -13.90 -3.92
N MET A 273 -16.50 -12.87 -4.74
CA MET A 273 -15.48 -11.87 -5.07
C MET A 273 -15.95 -10.51 -4.55
N GLU A 274 -15.19 -9.93 -3.63
CA GLU A 274 -15.59 -8.74 -2.90
C GLU A 274 -14.46 -7.70 -2.92
N GLY A 275 -14.79 -6.49 -3.38
CA GLY A 275 -13.90 -5.33 -3.32
C GLY A 275 -14.12 -4.54 -2.05
N PHE A 276 -13.04 -3.91 -1.54
CA PHE A 276 -13.13 -3.08 -0.37
C PHE A 276 -12.22 -1.84 -0.47
N ALA A 277 -12.57 -0.82 0.28
CA ALA A 277 -11.67 0.28 0.60
C ALA A 277 -11.56 0.36 2.12
N VAL A 278 -10.34 0.37 2.64
CA VAL A 278 -10.08 0.36 4.09
C VAL A 278 -10.86 1.43 4.84
N PHE A 279 -11.12 2.59 4.23
CA PHE A 279 -11.89 3.70 4.81
C PHE A 279 -13.32 3.35 5.24
N HIS A 280 -13.90 2.28 4.74
CA HIS A 280 -15.23 1.81 5.12
C HIS A 280 -15.24 0.96 6.40
N PHE A 281 -14.07 0.71 6.97
CA PHE A 281 -13.87 -0.20 8.11
C PHE A 281 -13.25 0.49 9.33
N GLU A 282 -13.55 1.78 9.54
CA GLU A 282 -13.02 2.56 10.67
C GLU A 282 -13.29 1.91 12.03
N HIS A 283 -14.40 1.18 12.15
CA HIS A 283 -14.76 0.44 13.36
C HIS A 283 -13.74 -0.64 13.75
N ALA A 284 -12.97 -1.15 12.78
CA ALA A 284 -11.96 -2.19 13.00
C ALA A 284 -10.56 -1.62 13.31
N TYR A 285 -10.31 -0.32 13.11
CA TYR A 285 -8.95 0.25 13.16
C TYR A 285 -8.28 0.06 14.51
N ALA A 286 -8.95 0.40 15.61
CA ALA A 286 -8.34 0.34 16.93
C ALA A 286 -7.84 -1.07 17.28
N ALA A 287 -8.67 -2.09 17.04
CA ALA A 287 -8.32 -3.49 17.29
C ALA A 287 -7.22 -3.99 16.34
N ALA A 288 -7.26 -3.57 15.06
CA ALA A 288 -6.25 -3.93 14.07
C ALA A 288 -4.89 -3.30 14.40
N GLU A 289 -4.87 -2.02 14.78
CA GLU A 289 -3.65 -1.31 15.16
C GLU A 289 -2.99 -1.91 16.41
N GLU A 290 -3.77 -2.20 17.44
CA GLU A 290 -3.29 -2.86 18.64
C GLU A 290 -2.64 -4.21 18.32
N ARG A 291 -3.26 -5.00 17.46
CA ARG A 291 -2.78 -6.32 17.08
C ARG A 291 -1.53 -6.25 16.21
N LEU A 292 -1.55 -5.39 15.18
CA LEU A 292 -0.41 -5.18 14.27
C LEU A 292 0.81 -4.62 15.00
N SER A 293 0.61 -3.64 15.88
CA SER A 293 1.70 -3.06 16.68
C SER A 293 2.29 -4.06 17.67
N THR A 294 1.45 -4.89 18.28
CA THR A 294 1.88 -5.98 19.16
C THR A 294 2.74 -7.00 18.40
N TRP A 295 2.28 -7.47 17.26
CA TRP A 295 3.04 -8.40 16.42
C TRP A 295 4.36 -7.79 15.92
N LEU A 296 4.34 -6.50 15.54
CA LEU A 296 5.54 -5.78 15.13
C LEU A 296 6.54 -5.66 16.29
N ALA A 297 6.09 -5.30 17.48
CA ALA A 297 6.93 -5.15 18.67
C ALA A 297 7.55 -6.48 19.12
N ASN A 298 6.81 -7.57 18.99
CA ASN A 298 7.28 -8.92 19.33
C ASN A 298 8.21 -9.53 18.27
N GLY A 299 8.28 -8.94 17.06
CA GLY A 299 8.99 -9.52 15.92
C GLY A 299 8.23 -10.64 15.20
N ASP A 300 6.95 -10.86 15.53
CA ASP A 300 6.07 -11.82 14.85
C ASP A 300 5.67 -11.30 13.45
N LEU A 301 5.63 -9.99 13.28
CA LEU A 301 5.41 -9.28 12.03
C LEU A 301 6.65 -8.49 11.68
N VAL A 302 7.18 -8.69 10.48
CA VAL A 302 8.38 -7.99 9.99
C VAL A 302 7.98 -7.02 8.88
N MET A 303 8.40 -5.74 9.01
CA MET A 303 8.22 -4.73 7.98
C MET A 303 9.54 -4.47 7.26
N HIS A 304 9.63 -4.88 6.00
CA HIS A 304 10.72 -4.51 5.13
C HIS A 304 10.44 -3.18 4.45
N GLU A 305 11.47 -2.35 4.38
CA GLU A 305 11.40 -1.01 3.79
C GLU A 305 12.44 -0.88 2.68
N HIS A 306 12.04 -0.19 1.61
CA HIS A 306 12.94 0.35 0.60
C HIS A 306 12.84 1.86 0.69
N VAL A 307 13.92 2.56 1.03
CA VAL A 307 13.91 4.01 1.31
C VAL A 307 14.77 4.76 0.30
N GLU A 308 14.13 5.61 -0.50
CA GLU A 308 14.80 6.59 -1.34
C GLU A 308 15.05 7.89 -0.56
N GLN A 309 16.11 8.64 -0.91
CA GLN A 309 16.55 9.83 -0.17
C GLN A 309 16.22 11.11 -0.92
N GLY A 310 15.71 12.12 -0.19
CA GLY A 310 15.35 13.42 -0.72
C GLY A 310 13.99 13.44 -1.42
N VAL A 311 13.21 14.51 -1.24
CA VAL A 311 11.89 14.66 -1.87
C VAL A 311 11.98 14.63 -3.39
N GLU A 312 13.10 15.05 -3.97
CA GLU A 312 13.39 15.03 -5.41
C GLU A 312 13.45 13.61 -5.99
N SER A 313 13.67 12.57 -5.15
CA SER A 313 13.65 11.17 -5.58
C SER A 313 12.23 10.63 -5.81
N PHE A 314 11.19 11.36 -5.39
CA PHE A 314 9.80 10.91 -5.46
C PHE A 314 9.35 10.38 -6.83
N PRO A 315 9.66 11.04 -7.99
CA PRO A 315 9.32 10.50 -9.29
C PRO A 315 9.99 9.17 -9.60
N GLY A 316 11.27 9.03 -9.27
CA GLY A 316 12.02 7.78 -9.42
C GLY A 316 11.48 6.67 -8.52
N ALA A 317 11.12 6.99 -7.29
CA ALA A 317 10.49 6.04 -6.37
C ALA A 317 9.13 5.53 -6.93
N LEU A 318 8.33 6.40 -7.54
CA LEU A 318 7.08 5.98 -8.18
C LEU A 318 7.34 5.06 -9.39
N GLU A 319 8.38 5.32 -10.17
CA GLU A 319 8.81 4.44 -11.28
C GLU A 319 9.27 3.07 -10.74
N ILE A 320 10.06 3.04 -9.65
CA ILE A 320 10.47 1.81 -8.96
C ILE A 320 9.25 1.00 -8.50
N LEU A 321 8.24 1.67 -7.91
CA LEU A 321 6.98 1.01 -7.52
C LEU A 321 6.30 0.35 -8.71
N MET A 322 6.05 1.12 -9.79
CA MET A 322 5.29 0.66 -10.96
C MET A 322 6.02 -0.42 -11.78
N SER A 323 7.35 -0.44 -11.76
CA SER A 323 8.17 -1.50 -12.37
C SER A 323 8.31 -2.74 -11.48
N GLY A 324 7.92 -2.65 -10.22
CA GLY A 324 8.14 -3.70 -9.23
C GLY A 324 9.62 -3.85 -8.87
N GLY A 325 10.37 -2.77 -8.84
CA GLY A 325 11.81 -2.76 -8.53
C GLY A 325 12.15 -2.79 -7.03
N HIS A 326 11.17 -3.00 -6.14
CA HIS A 326 11.33 -2.95 -4.69
C HIS A 326 10.82 -4.22 -4.01
N ARG A 327 11.11 -4.34 -2.70
CA ARG A 327 10.55 -5.32 -1.76
C ARG A 327 10.01 -4.57 -0.53
N GLY A 328 8.89 -5.04 0.04
CA GLY A 328 8.26 -4.41 1.19
C GLY A 328 7.66 -3.04 0.89
N LYS A 329 7.64 -2.15 1.88
CA LYS A 329 7.12 -0.78 1.76
C LYS A 329 8.14 0.15 1.14
N LEU A 330 7.76 0.82 0.06
CA LEU A 330 8.58 1.87 -0.55
C LEU A 330 8.27 3.21 0.09
N LEU A 331 9.32 3.90 0.54
CA LEU A 331 9.27 5.18 1.22
C LEU A 331 10.23 6.17 0.56
N VAL A 332 9.95 7.46 0.73
CA VAL A 332 10.90 8.54 0.49
C VAL A 332 11.17 9.22 1.83
N LYS A 333 12.42 9.23 2.29
CA LYS A 333 12.88 10.09 3.38
C LYS A 333 13.09 11.48 2.82
N VAL A 334 12.31 12.45 3.29
CA VAL A 334 12.17 13.76 2.63
C VAL A 334 13.38 14.67 2.81
N VAL A 335 13.97 14.65 4.00
CA VAL A 335 15.20 15.39 4.31
C VAL A 335 16.33 14.37 4.36
N ALA A 336 17.27 14.46 3.42
CA ALA A 336 18.48 13.63 3.46
C ALA A 336 19.29 13.93 4.73
N ASP A 337 19.90 12.89 5.31
CA ASP A 337 20.79 13.00 6.46
C ASP A 337 22.00 13.88 6.18
#